data_8d5857ffdf43ce36e9aabdac0d3c91b9
#
_entry.id   8d5857ffdf43ce36e9aabdac0d3c91b9
#
_cell.length_a   1.000
_cell.length_b   1.000
_cell.length_c   1.000
_cell.angle_alpha   90.00
_cell.angle_beta   90.00
_cell.angle_gamma   90.00
#
_symmetry.space_group_name_H-M   'P 1'
#
loop_
_entity.id
_entity.type
_entity.pdbx_description
1 polymer ?
#
loop_
_entity_poly.entity_id
_entity_poly.type
_entity_poly.pdbx_seq_one_letter_code
_entity_poly.pdbx_strand_id
1 'polypeptide(L)'
;IMNDRWTILLLREAFYGVTKFNDFLVNTGISKQILSNRLKHLIELEIFELSIYKEIGVRERKEYLLTKKGKSLNIVLLAMLESGGNFIEADRDVVKVFKKNSDDELKLKLVDSSDQVIDFNHLELKLTHRSHKK
;
A
#
# COMPACT_ATOMS: atom_id res chain seq x y z
N ILE A 1 7.53 2.87 10.10
CA ILE A 1 6.90 3.30 8.84
C ILE A 1 5.37 3.16 8.94
N MET A 2 4.88 2.04 9.41
CA MET A 2 3.44 1.71 9.47
C MET A 2 2.78 2.08 10.81
N ASN A 3 3.41 2.89 11.62
CA ASN A 3 3.01 3.14 13.00
C ASN A 3 1.92 4.23 13.17
N ASP A 4 1.38 4.73 12.09
CA ASP A 4 0.29 5.69 12.16
C ASP A 4 -0.73 5.48 11.02
N ARG A 5 -1.97 5.76 11.35
CA ARG A 5 -3.12 5.59 10.44
C ARG A 5 -2.97 6.36 9.12
N TRP A 6 -2.30 7.51 9.15
CA TRP A 6 -2.17 8.37 7.97
C TRP A 6 -1.27 7.74 6.91
N THR A 7 -0.15 7.13 7.33
CA THR A 7 0.73 6.39 6.40
C THR A 7 -0.01 5.27 5.69
N ILE A 8 -0.80 4.48 6.42
CA ILE A 8 -1.61 3.40 5.84
C ILE A 8 -2.64 3.96 4.85
N LEU A 9 -3.34 5.04 5.22
CA LEU A 9 -4.32 5.69 4.34
C LEU A 9 -3.68 6.26 3.07
N LEU A 10 -2.51 6.90 3.17
CA LEU A 10 -1.81 7.44 2.00
C LEU A 10 -1.32 6.33 1.06
N LEU A 11 -0.81 5.23 1.60
CA LEU A 11 -0.45 4.06 0.81
C LEU A 11 -1.67 3.47 0.10
N ARG A 12 -2.79 3.32 0.80
CA ARG A 12 -4.04 2.84 0.21
C ARG A 12 -4.47 3.71 -0.98
N GLU A 13 -4.51 5.02 -0.81
CA GLU A 13 -4.88 5.95 -1.88
C GLU A 13 -3.91 5.86 -3.07
N ALA A 14 -2.61 5.77 -2.80
CA ALA A 14 -1.61 5.62 -3.85
C ALA A 14 -1.78 4.30 -4.63
N PHE A 15 -2.17 3.22 -3.97
CA PHE A 15 -2.51 1.96 -4.66
C PHE A 15 -3.77 2.06 -5.51
N TYR A 16 -4.70 2.93 -5.16
CA TYR A 16 -5.86 3.27 -6.00
C TYR A 16 -5.50 4.21 -7.17
N GLY A 17 -4.24 4.62 -7.29
CA GLY A 17 -3.74 5.46 -8.37
C GLY A 17 -3.77 6.95 -8.07
N VAL A 18 -4.01 7.35 -6.82
CA VAL A 18 -3.92 8.76 -6.40
C VAL A 18 -2.45 9.20 -6.41
N THR A 19 -2.18 10.30 -7.10
CA THR A 19 -0.82 10.86 -7.25
C THR A 19 -0.72 12.34 -6.85
N LYS A 20 -1.86 13.05 -6.80
CA LYS A 20 -1.90 14.50 -6.58
C LYS A 20 -2.16 14.85 -5.13
N PHE A 21 -1.48 15.88 -4.64
CA PHE A 21 -1.62 16.36 -3.27
C PHE A 21 -3.07 16.65 -2.86
N ASN A 22 -3.83 17.35 -3.71
CA ASN A 22 -5.22 17.68 -3.40
C ASN A 22 -6.12 16.47 -3.34
N ASP A 23 -5.88 15.45 -4.17
CA ASP A 23 -6.68 14.24 -4.16
C ASP A 23 -6.44 13.43 -2.88
N PHE A 24 -5.19 13.38 -2.40
CA PHE A 24 -4.89 12.84 -1.07
C PHE A 24 -5.63 13.57 0.05
N LEU A 25 -5.66 14.92 0.01
CA LEU A 25 -6.40 15.71 1.01
C LEU A 25 -7.89 15.37 1.03
N VAL A 26 -8.53 15.39 -0.15
CA VAL A 26 -9.96 15.16 -0.29
C VAL A 26 -10.33 13.75 0.16
N ASN A 27 -9.58 12.74 -0.31
CA ASN A 27 -9.92 11.35 -0.06
C ASN A 27 -9.68 10.90 1.38
N THR A 28 -8.68 11.48 2.05
CA THR A 28 -8.31 11.05 3.40
C THR A 28 -8.83 11.95 4.51
N GLY A 29 -9.19 13.19 4.20
CA GLY A 29 -9.54 14.20 5.21
C GLY A 29 -8.37 14.67 6.08
N ILE A 30 -7.14 14.35 5.70
CA ILE A 30 -5.92 14.77 6.41
C ILE A 30 -5.71 16.28 6.28
N SER A 31 -5.15 16.93 7.29
CA SER A 31 -4.77 18.35 7.17
C SER A 31 -3.58 18.55 6.23
N LYS A 32 -3.53 19.70 5.57
CA LYS A 32 -2.41 20.06 4.65
C LYS A 32 -1.04 19.91 5.31
N GLN A 33 -0.92 20.36 6.56
CA GLN A 33 0.34 20.30 7.31
C GLN A 33 0.78 18.87 7.57
N ILE A 34 -0.16 18.01 8.03
CA ILE A 34 0.15 16.61 8.30
C ILE A 34 0.48 15.88 7.01
N LEU A 35 -0.29 16.10 5.92
CA LEU A 35 -0.03 15.49 4.61
C LEU A 35 1.35 15.86 4.09
N SER A 36 1.71 17.16 4.11
CA SER A 36 3.01 17.63 3.66
C SER A 36 4.15 16.96 4.43
N ASN A 37 4.06 16.90 5.75
CA ASN A 37 5.07 16.26 6.60
C ASN A 37 5.17 14.75 6.33
N ARG A 38 4.03 14.09 6.14
CA ARG A 38 4.02 12.64 5.87
C ARG A 38 4.58 12.29 4.50
N LEU A 39 4.20 13.00 3.46
CA LEU A 39 4.73 12.78 2.12
C LEU A 39 6.25 13.04 2.08
N LYS A 40 6.72 14.12 2.74
CA LYS A 40 8.16 14.37 2.87
C LYS A 40 8.88 13.20 3.53
N HIS A 41 8.38 12.72 4.67
CA HIS A 41 8.97 11.58 5.37
C HIS A 41 8.94 10.30 4.54
N LEU A 42 7.86 10.03 3.82
CA LEU A 42 7.75 8.85 2.96
C LEU A 42 8.67 8.92 1.73
N ILE A 43 9.00 10.14 1.25
CA ILE A 43 10.03 10.35 0.22
C ILE A 43 11.43 10.08 0.81
N GLU A 44 11.73 10.58 2.00
CA GLU A 44 13.01 10.31 2.70
C GLU A 44 13.24 8.81 2.94
N LEU A 45 12.15 8.06 3.16
CA LEU A 45 12.18 6.60 3.29
C LEU A 45 12.18 5.85 1.95
N GLU A 46 12.21 6.56 0.83
CA GLU A 46 12.16 6.00 -0.53
C GLU A 46 10.91 5.16 -0.82
N ILE A 47 9.80 5.47 -0.14
CA ILE A 47 8.49 4.82 -0.39
C ILE A 47 7.73 5.56 -1.47
N PHE A 48 7.77 6.89 -1.43
CA PHE A 48 7.30 7.76 -2.50
C PHE A 48 8.49 8.43 -3.20
N GLU A 49 8.27 8.81 -4.42
CA GLU A 49 9.11 9.72 -5.18
C GLU A 49 8.28 10.90 -5.69
N LEU A 50 8.93 12.07 -5.78
CA LEU A 50 8.32 13.28 -6.29
C LEU A 50 8.61 13.39 -7.78
N SER A 51 7.56 13.36 -8.60
CA SER A 51 7.63 13.68 -10.02
C SER A 51 7.12 15.09 -10.26
N ILE A 52 7.89 15.86 -11.02
CA ILE A 52 7.52 17.22 -11.41
C ILE A 52 7.23 17.19 -12.90
N TYR A 53 6.03 17.55 -13.30
CA TYR A 53 5.67 17.66 -14.70
C TYR A 53 5.16 19.06 -15.04
N LYS A 54 5.45 19.48 -16.24
CA LYS A 54 5.05 20.79 -16.75
C LYS A 54 4.32 20.59 -18.08
N GLU A 55 3.07 20.93 -18.09
CA GLU A 55 2.32 21.06 -19.33
C GLU A 55 2.58 22.45 -19.96
N ILE A 56 2.60 22.53 -21.29
CA ILE A 56 2.85 23.78 -22.02
C ILE A 56 1.75 24.80 -21.61
N GLY A 57 2.17 25.96 -21.10
CA GLY A 57 1.25 27.03 -20.69
C GLY A 57 0.61 26.86 -19.31
N VAL A 58 0.97 25.84 -18.53
CA VAL A 58 0.44 25.58 -17.20
C VAL A 58 1.56 25.63 -16.15
N ARG A 59 1.20 26.02 -14.93
CA ARG A 59 2.11 26.01 -13.78
C ARG A 59 2.62 24.59 -13.52
N GLU A 60 3.89 24.47 -13.17
CA GLU A 60 4.54 23.26 -12.73
C GLU A 60 3.69 22.50 -11.68
N ARG A 61 3.46 21.22 -11.90
CA ARG A 61 2.66 20.36 -11.03
C ARG A 61 3.52 19.25 -10.46
N LYS A 62 3.18 18.87 -9.23
CA LYS A 62 3.86 17.81 -8.49
C LYS A 62 2.96 16.59 -8.38
N GLU A 63 3.54 15.43 -8.63
CA GLU A 63 2.93 14.12 -8.38
C GLU A 63 3.79 13.31 -7.42
N TYR A 64 3.12 12.55 -6.59
CA TYR A 64 3.72 11.65 -5.61
C TYR A 64 3.46 10.22 -6.08
N LEU A 65 4.51 9.56 -6.51
CA LEU A 65 4.45 8.21 -7.09
C LEU A 65 5.06 7.20 -6.13
N LEU A 66 4.49 5.99 -6.09
CA LEU A 66 5.10 4.90 -5.35
C LEU A 66 6.36 4.40 -6.07
N THR A 67 7.46 4.36 -5.35
CA THR A 67 8.69 3.67 -5.80
C THR A 67 8.48 2.15 -5.88
N LYS A 68 9.47 1.42 -6.38
CA LYS A 68 9.47 -0.05 -6.32
C LYS A 68 9.34 -0.55 -4.88
N LYS A 69 10.03 0.08 -3.92
CA LYS A 69 9.94 -0.20 -2.49
C LYS A 69 8.54 0.10 -1.95
N GLY A 70 7.95 1.25 -2.30
CA GLY A 70 6.58 1.59 -1.93
C GLY A 70 5.57 0.59 -2.47
N LYS A 71 5.69 0.19 -3.73
CA LYS A 71 4.82 -0.82 -4.35
C LYS A 71 4.90 -2.19 -3.67
N SER A 72 6.06 -2.58 -3.13
CA SER A 72 6.20 -3.84 -2.41
C SER A 72 5.40 -3.91 -1.11
N LEU A 73 4.99 -2.76 -0.53
CA LEU A 73 4.13 -2.69 0.65
C LEU A 73 2.67 -3.06 0.35
N ASN A 74 2.30 -3.23 -0.92
CA ASN A 74 0.95 -3.63 -1.31
C ASN A 74 0.52 -4.94 -0.64
N ILE A 75 1.43 -5.87 -0.44
CA ILE A 75 1.13 -7.14 0.24
C ILE A 75 0.61 -6.94 1.67
N VAL A 76 1.10 -5.92 2.38
CA VAL A 76 0.63 -5.58 3.74
C VAL A 76 -0.83 -5.11 3.70
N LEU A 77 -1.16 -4.22 2.75
CA LEU A 77 -2.53 -3.74 2.58
C LEU A 77 -3.48 -4.86 2.14
N LEU A 78 -3.04 -5.73 1.24
CA LEU A 78 -3.81 -6.90 0.82
C LEU A 78 -4.08 -7.85 2.00
N ALA A 79 -3.08 -8.07 2.85
CA ALA A 79 -3.25 -8.88 4.06
C ALA A 79 -4.25 -8.24 5.05
N MET A 80 -4.22 -6.92 5.20
CA MET A 80 -5.19 -6.19 6.03
C MET A 80 -6.60 -6.27 5.46
N LEU A 81 -6.76 -6.16 4.14
CA LEU A 81 -8.06 -6.31 3.48
C LEU A 81 -8.62 -7.71 3.63
N GLU A 82 -7.82 -8.75 3.42
CA GLU A 82 -8.23 -10.15 3.57
C GLU A 82 -8.64 -10.45 5.02
N SER A 83 -7.84 -9.99 5.99
CA SER A 83 -8.16 -10.14 7.41
C SER A 83 -9.40 -9.36 7.81
N GLY A 84 -9.55 -8.12 7.33
CA GLY A 84 -10.69 -7.26 7.63
C GLY A 84 -12.00 -7.83 7.09
N GLY A 85 -11.99 -8.40 5.90
CA GLY A 85 -13.17 -9.03 5.27
C GLY A 85 -13.77 -10.16 6.11
N ASN A 86 -12.97 -10.85 6.92
CA ASN A 86 -13.42 -11.91 7.80
C ASN A 86 -14.19 -11.41 9.05
N PHE A 87 -14.11 -10.09 9.36
CA PHE A 87 -14.71 -9.47 10.54
C PHE A 87 -15.84 -8.48 10.20
N ILE A 88 -16.14 -8.28 8.92
CA ILE A 88 -17.18 -7.37 8.47
C ILE A 88 -18.51 -8.11 8.39
N GLU A 89 -19.55 -7.55 9.02
CA GLU A 89 -20.93 -8.03 8.89
C GLU A 89 -21.38 -7.98 7.43
N ALA A 90 -22.24 -8.93 7.04
CA ALA A 90 -22.61 -9.23 5.65
C ALA A 90 -23.21 -8.05 4.82
N ASP A 91 -23.63 -6.98 5.46
CA ASP A 91 -24.31 -5.84 4.83
C ASP A 91 -23.40 -4.64 4.48
N ARG A 92 -22.07 -4.79 4.59
CA ARG A 92 -21.12 -3.71 4.24
C ARG A 92 -20.40 -3.99 2.94
N ASP A 93 -20.18 -2.93 2.17
CA ASP A 93 -19.33 -2.98 0.97
C ASP A 93 -17.92 -3.46 1.33
N VAL A 94 -17.50 -4.55 0.72
CA VAL A 94 -16.17 -5.13 0.90
C VAL A 94 -15.33 -4.84 -0.33
N VAL A 95 -14.14 -4.32 -0.13
CA VAL A 95 -13.17 -4.14 -1.21
C VAL A 95 -12.63 -5.51 -1.63
N LYS A 96 -12.80 -5.85 -2.90
CA LYS A 96 -12.26 -7.06 -3.50
C LYS A 96 -11.13 -6.71 -4.45
N VAL A 97 -10.20 -7.63 -4.60
CA VAL A 97 -9.02 -7.48 -5.46
C VAL A 97 -9.18 -8.38 -6.67
N PHE A 98 -9.00 -7.81 -7.86
CA PHE A 98 -9.11 -8.54 -9.11
C PHE A 98 -7.80 -8.50 -9.90
N LYS A 99 -7.55 -9.51 -10.71
CA LYS A 99 -6.51 -9.47 -11.72
C LYS A 99 -6.82 -8.37 -12.73
N LYS A 100 -5.83 -7.56 -13.07
CA LYS A 100 -6.00 -6.43 -14.00
C LYS A 100 -6.61 -6.91 -15.34
N ASN A 101 -7.66 -6.22 -15.78
CA ASN A 101 -8.41 -6.53 -17.00
C ASN A 101 -9.09 -7.91 -16.99
N SER A 102 -9.56 -8.38 -15.84
CA SER A 102 -10.21 -9.66 -15.66
C SER A 102 -11.21 -9.59 -14.52
N ASP A 103 -12.23 -10.45 -14.54
CA ASP A 103 -13.17 -10.66 -13.44
C ASP A 103 -12.69 -11.74 -12.46
N ASP A 104 -11.42 -12.11 -12.54
CA ASP A 104 -10.78 -13.12 -11.70
C ASP A 104 -10.41 -12.50 -10.33
N GLU A 105 -11.16 -12.89 -9.29
CA GLU A 105 -10.95 -12.42 -7.92
C GLU A 105 -9.70 -13.04 -7.32
N LEU A 106 -8.79 -12.20 -6.85
CA LEU A 106 -7.54 -12.62 -6.21
C LEU A 106 -7.71 -12.71 -4.69
N LYS A 107 -7.11 -13.73 -4.09
CA LYS A 107 -7.02 -13.93 -2.64
C LYS A 107 -5.58 -14.08 -2.19
N LEU A 108 -5.26 -13.54 -1.01
CA LEU A 108 -3.96 -13.72 -0.39
C LEU A 108 -3.95 -15.02 0.41
N LYS A 109 -2.99 -15.89 0.11
CA LYS A 109 -2.79 -17.15 0.82
C LYS A 109 -1.31 -17.38 1.09
N LEU A 110 -1.01 -18.10 2.18
CA LEU A 110 0.32 -18.63 2.41
C LEU A 110 0.46 -19.96 1.68
N VAL A 111 1.58 -20.11 0.99
CA VAL A 111 1.92 -21.35 0.28
C VAL A 111 3.32 -21.80 0.66
N ASP A 112 3.55 -23.11 0.69
CA ASP A 112 4.88 -23.69 0.86
C ASP A 112 5.68 -23.72 -0.46
N SER A 113 6.84 -24.34 -0.44
CA SER A 113 7.72 -24.47 -1.61
C SER A 113 7.13 -25.33 -2.75
N SER A 114 6.04 -26.03 -2.49
CA SER A 114 5.30 -26.86 -3.45
C SER A 114 3.98 -26.22 -3.90
N ASP A 115 3.81 -24.91 -3.62
CA ASP A 115 2.60 -24.12 -3.90
C ASP A 115 1.33 -24.64 -3.21
N GLN A 116 1.48 -25.42 -2.13
CA GLN A 116 0.34 -25.86 -1.33
C GLN A 116 -0.06 -24.81 -0.31
N VAL A 117 -1.36 -24.55 -0.19
CA VAL A 117 -1.90 -23.59 0.78
C VAL A 117 -1.72 -24.12 2.19
N ILE A 118 -1.13 -23.29 3.05
CA ILE A 118 -0.87 -23.60 4.46
C ILE A 118 -1.83 -22.81 5.34
N ASP A 119 -2.48 -23.49 6.27
CA ASP A 119 -3.31 -22.88 7.30
C ASP A 119 -2.44 -22.14 8.34
N PHE A 120 -2.91 -20.98 8.82
CA PHE A 120 -2.21 -20.18 9.82
C PHE A 120 -1.92 -20.93 11.13
N ASN A 121 -2.72 -21.95 11.48
CA ASN A 121 -2.49 -22.78 12.65
C ASN A 121 -1.25 -23.69 12.54
N HIS A 122 -0.71 -23.85 11.34
CA HIS A 122 0.48 -24.67 11.06
C HIS A 122 1.75 -23.84 10.87
N LEU A 123 1.75 -22.55 11.28
CA LEU A 123 2.91 -21.68 11.18
C LEU A 123 3.82 -21.79 12.39
N GLU A 124 5.10 -21.79 12.13
CA GLU A 124 6.15 -21.69 13.15
C GLU A 124 7.12 -20.57 12.78
N LEU A 125 7.40 -19.68 13.72
CA LEU A 125 8.40 -18.62 13.54
C LEU A 125 9.76 -19.09 14.07
N LYS A 126 10.74 -19.17 13.17
CA LYS A 126 12.14 -19.53 13.50
C LYS A 126 13.08 -18.38 13.22
N LEU A 127 13.93 -18.05 14.18
CA LEU A 127 15.03 -17.12 13.96
C LEU A 127 16.12 -17.83 13.15
N THR A 128 16.37 -17.33 11.94
CA THR A 128 17.50 -17.76 11.13
C THR A 128 18.57 -16.68 11.16
N HIS A 129 19.80 -17.01 11.58
CA HIS A 129 20.91 -16.08 11.47
C HIS A 129 21.22 -15.83 9.99
N ARG A 130 21.09 -14.58 9.55
CA ARG A 130 21.69 -14.16 8.29
C ARG A 130 23.21 -14.25 8.46
N SER A 131 23.85 -15.26 7.87
CA SER A 131 25.29 -15.24 7.68
C SER A 131 25.62 -14.02 6.83
N HIS A 132 26.24 -13.00 7.45
CA HIS A 132 26.87 -11.94 6.69
C HIS A 132 28.00 -12.60 5.86
N LYS A 133 27.74 -12.85 4.58
CA LYS A 133 28.84 -13.05 3.64
C LYS A 133 29.61 -11.75 3.61
N LYS A 134 30.84 -11.81 4.14
CA LYS A 134 31.86 -10.76 3.97
C LYS A 134 32.21 -10.61 2.50
#